data_11562680f92c2903577866a6978af59e
#
_entry.id   11562680f92c2903577866a6978af59e
#
_cell.length_a   1.000
_cell.length_b   1.000
_cell.length_c   1.000
_cell.angle_alpha   90.00
_cell.angle_beta   90.00
_cell.angle_gamma   90.00
#
_symmetry.space_group_name_H-M   'P 1'
#
loop_
_entity.id
_entity.type
_entity.pdbx_description
1 polymer ?
#
loop_
_entity_poly.entity_id
_entity_poly.type
_entity_poly.pdbx_seq_one_letter_code
_entity_poly.pdbx_strand_id
1 'polypeptide(L)'
;MIDVIVIGAGPAGLAGAITCAEYGLKVTVIDEFVRPGGRLIGQLHQEPSGEWWNGIKESTRLHNEAQKLSVDIRCGVSVYNLEKDKDCWNVHTNIGTLIAPYVLVATGAAESPIPVPGWTLPGVMSIGAAQVMTNVHRVEVGKKGIIIGANILAFAILNELQLAGINVEHIVLPEKSPLSQNAGEPEEVLKSLLNAAHLAPSPILRFGSRFMKNRGFRKLGMKFYPKSGVKVNGTPLQLRKAALEILGKDQVEGVLTAEIDANGNVIKGTEKIYEADFVCIAGGLYPLAELTAVAGCPFQYVPELGGHVPHHSEKMETPLEGLFVAGNITGIESGKIAMAQGTTAGISIAKHAGKGSTDINKKLEQALKNVHTVRQNAAIQFNPEIANGRRKIYELWDDLYGKEQDSLQEIG
;
A
#
# COMPACT_ATOMS: atom_id res chain seq x y z
N MET A 1 16.04 29.40 -1.11
CA MET A 1 14.69 29.21 -0.56
C MET A 1 14.16 27.92 -1.19
N ILE A 2 13.47 27.07 -0.46
CA ILE A 2 12.83 25.84 -0.95
C ILE A 2 11.46 26.24 -1.50
N ASP A 3 11.09 25.78 -2.69
CA ASP A 3 9.77 26.01 -3.27
C ASP A 3 8.81 24.88 -2.91
N VAL A 4 9.31 23.62 -2.88
CA VAL A 4 8.49 22.44 -2.59
C VAL A 4 9.23 21.52 -1.63
N ILE A 5 8.55 21.09 -0.57
CA ILE A 5 8.99 19.99 0.28
C ILE A 5 8.15 18.76 -0.05
N VAL A 6 8.81 17.64 -0.36
CA VAL A 6 8.18 16.35 -0.59
C VAL A 6 8.48 15.44 0.59
N ILE A 7 7.45 14.91 1.24
CA ILE A 7 7.56 14.01 2.38
C ILE A 7 7.31 12.58 1.92
N GLY A 8 8.37 11.78 1.90
CA GLY A 8 8.44 10.43 1.39
C GLY A 8 9.15 10.33 0.05
N ALA A 9 10.31 9.64 0.02
CA ALA A 9 11.08 9.36 -1.19
C ALA A 9 10.67 8.03 -1.87
N GLY A 10 9.40 7.66 -1.72
CA GLY A 10 8.79 6.54 -2.45
C GLY A 10 8.51 6.89 -3.92
N PRO A 11 7.86 5.99 -4.69
CA PRO A 11 7.60 6.19 -6.12
C PRO A 11 6.79 7.47 -6.41
N ALA A 12 5.78 7.77 -5.58
CA ALA A 12 4.98 8.98 -5.76
C ALA A 12 5.78 10.25 -5.47
N GLY A 13 6.51 10.28 -4.35
CA GLY A 13 7.29 11.45 -3.96
C GLY A 13 8.43 11.76 -4.93
N LEU A 14 9.17 10.73 -5.36
CA LEU A 14 10.25 10.92 -6.35
C LEU A 14 9.70 11.39 -7.70
N ALA A 15 8.60 10.80 -8.21
CA ALA A 15 7.99 11.25 -9.46
C ALA A 15 7.47 12.68 -9.36
N GLY A 16 6.84 13.05 -8.23
CA GLY A 16 6.41 14.41 -7.96
C GLY A 16 7.55 15.42 -7.88
N ALA A 17 8.64 15.04 -7.18
CA ALA A 17 9.83 15.86 -7.05
C ALA A 17 10.52 16.10 -8.39
N ILE A 18 10.70 15.05 -9.21
CA ILE A 18 11.23 15.13 -10.57
C ILE A 18 10.39 16.11 -11.39
N THR A 19 9.07 15.92 -11.41
CA THR A 19 8.18 16.77 -12.18
C THR A 19 8.24 18.23 -11.70
N CYS A 20 8.21 18.52 -10.41
CA CYS A 20 8.39 19.87 -9.89
C CYS A 20 9.72 20.52 -10.34
N ALA A 21 10.81 19.74 -10.29
CA ALA A 21 12.14 20.21 -10.69
C ALA A 21 12.24 20.48 -12.21
N GLU A 22 11.56 19.68 -13.04
CA GLU A 22 11.44 19.92 -14.49
C GLU A 22 10.78 21.26 -14.82
N TYR A 23 9.87 21.74 -13.95
CA TYR A 23 9.28 23.07 -14.04
C TYR A 23 10.10 24.18 -13.35
N GLY A 24 11.34 23.87 -12.94
CA GLY A 24 12.29 24.83 -12.36
C GLY A 24 12.03 25.21 -10.92
N LEU A 25 11.25 24.40 -10.18
CA LEU A 25 11.05 24.56 -8.75
C LEU A 25 12.21 23.95 -7.97
N LYS A 26 12.61 24.58 -6.86
CA LYS A 26 13.63 24.07 -5.93
C LYS A 26 12.97 23.08 -4.96
N VAL A 27 13.31 21.80 -5.10
CA VAL A 27 12.66 20.72 -4.38
C VAL A 27 13.60 20.10 -3.35
N THR A 28 13.09 19.91 -2.12
CA THR A 28 13.72 19.08 -1.10
C THR A 28 12.80 17.90 -0.79
N VAL A 29 13.33 16.67 -0.92
CA VAL A 29 12.63 15.43 -0.55
C VAL A 29 13.15 14.96 0.80
N ILE A 30 12.26 14.56 1.70
CA ILE A 30 12.59 14.05 3.04
C ILE A 30 12.04 12.64 3.15
N ASP A 31 12.86 11.70 3.65
CA ASP A 31 12.42 10.34 3.94
C ASP A 31 13.07 9.85 5.24
N GLU A 32 12.32 9.15 6.08
CA GLU A 32 12.83 8.57 7.32
C GLU A 32 13.75 7.37 7.09
N PHE A 33 13.60 6.69 5.95
CA PHE A 33 14.44 5.56 5.63
C PHE A 33 15.83 6.00 5.16
N VAL A 34 16.81 5.10 5.30
CA VAL A 34 18.23 5.40 5.03
C VAL A 34 18.58 5.57 3.55
N ARG A 35 17.65 5.24 2.65
CA ARG A 35 17.80 5.39 1.19
C ARG A 35 16.44 5.61 0.51
N PRO A 36 16.41 6.31 -0.65
CA PRO A 36 15.17 6.55 -1.37
C PRO A 36 14.64 5.28 -2.05
N GLY A 37 13.33 5.31 -2.36
CA GLY A 37 12.62 4.25 -3.09
C GLY A 37 11.40 3.71 -2.35
N GLY A 38 11.30 3.94 -1.04
CA GLY A 38 10.17 3.48 -0.23
C GLY A 38 9.95 1.97 -0.38
N ARG A 39 8.70 1.55 -0.50
CA ARG A 39 8.36 0.12 -0.65
C ARG A 39 8.74 -0.50 -2.00
N LEU A 40 9.11 0.29 -3.02
CA LEU A 40 9.62 -0.26 -4.29
C LEU A 40 10.84 -1.16 -4.09
N ILE A 41 11.77 -0.75 -3.22
CA ILE A 41 13.06 -1.45 -3.07
C ILE A 41 12.92 -2.90 -2.60
N GLY A 42 11.79 -3.25 -1.99
CA GLY A 42 11.48 -4.63 -1.61
C GLY A 42 10.84 -5.47 -2.73
N GLN A 43 10.34 -4.86 -3.81
CA GLN A 43 9.53 -5.55 -4.81
C GLN A 43 10.35 -6.28 -5.86
N LEU A 44 10.07 -7.57 -6.06
CA LEU A 44 10.62 -8.40 -7.12
C LEU A 44 9.58 -9.41 -7.60
N HIS A 45 9.00 -9.19 -8.77
CA HIS A 45 8.00 -10.12 -9.33
C HIS A 45 8.04 -10.15 -10.86
N GLN A 46 7.53 -11.22 -11.43
CA GLN A 46 7.35 -11.33 -12.86
C GLN A 46 5.97 -10.77 -13.26
N GLU A 47 5.95 -9.88 -14.22
CA GLU A 47 4.72 -9.34 -14.79
C GLU A 47 4.06 -10.34 -15.75
N PRO A 48 2.77 -10.17 -16.09
CA PRO A 48 2.08 -11.04 -17.05
C PRO A 48 2.73 -11.09 -18.44
N SER A 49 3.52 -10.06 -18.80
CA SER A 49 4.34 -10.02 -20.02
C SER A 49 5.51 -10.99 -20.00
N GLY A 50 5.87 -11.54 -18.82
CA GLY A 50 7.08 -12.34 -18.60
C GLY A 50 8.30 -11.51 -18.19
N GLU A 51 8.22 -10.19 -18.22
CA GLU A 51 9.29 -9.30 -17.76
C GLU A 51 9.36 -9.25 -16.24
N TRP A 52 10.59 -9.07 -15.72
CA TRP A 52 10.80 -8.92 -14.30
C TRP A 52 10.68 -7.47 -13.86
N TRP A 53 9.71 -7.20 -12.99
CA TRP A 53 9.69 -5.97 -12.20
C TRP A 53 10.74 -6.05 -11.10
N ASN A 54 11.70 -5.12 -11.12
CA ASN A 54 12.73 -4.99 -10.10
C ASN A 54 12.66 -3.60 -9.48
N GLY A 55 12.13 -3.55 -8.27
CA GLY A 55 11.90 -2.29 -7.57
C GLY A 55 13.18 -1.54 -7.19
N ILE A 56 14.29 -2.25 -6.93
CA ILE A 56 15.61 -1.61 -6.69
C ILE A 56 16.06 -0.89 -7.95
N LYS A 57 15.95 -1.53 -9.12
CA LYS A 57 16.34 -0.93 -10.40
C LYS A 57 15.50 0.31 -10.71
N GLU A 58 14.19 0.22 -10.48
CA GLU A 58 13.28 1.34 -10.72
C GLU A 58 13.50 2.49 -9.73
N SER A 59 13.69 2.19 -8.45
CA SER A 59 14.06 3.19 -7.44
C SER A 59 15.37 3.91 -7.78
N THR A 60 16.39 3.15 -8.24
CA THR A 60 17.67 3.72 -8.67
C THR A 60 17.49 4.64 -9.88
N ARG A 61 16.63 4.28 -10.83
CA ARG A 61 16.31 5.11 -12.00
C ARG A 61 15.72 6.45 -11.56
N LEU A 62 14.67 6.41 -10.71
CA LEU A 62 14.02 7.63 -10.18
C LEU A 62 15.00 8.50 -9.39
N HIS A 63 15.80 7.89 -8.53
CA HIS A 63 16.82 8.61 -7.74
C HIS A 63 17.83 9.33 -8.63
N ASN A 64 18.39 8.65 -9.62
CA ASN A 64 19.36 9.23 -10.56
C ASN A 64 18.73 10.37 -11.38
N GLU A 65 17.45 10.24 -11.76
CA GLU A 65 16.71 11.26 -12.49
C GLU A 65 16.49 12.52 -11.63
N ALA A 66 16.08 12.34 -10.38
CA ALA A 66 15.96 13.43 -9.42
C ALA A 66 17.30 14.14 -9.15
N GLN A 67 18.39 13.38 -9.02
CA GLN A 67 19.73 13.95 -8.83
C GLN A 67 20.20 14.79 -10.04
N LYS A 68 19.93 14.35 -11.28
CA LYS A 68 20.25 15.13 -12.49
C LYS A 68 19.54 16.48 -12.52
N LEU A 69 18.37 16.57 -11.90
CA LEU A 69 17.58 17.80 -11.78
C LEU A 69 17.91 18.59 -10.50
N SER A 70 18.97 18.22 -9.79
CA SER A 70 19.43 18.89 -8.56
C SER A 70 18.39 18.89 -7.43
N VAL A 71 17.55 17.86 -7.36
CA VAL A 71 16.64 17.65 -6.23
C VAL A 71 17.45 17.29 -4.98
N ASP A 72 17.23 18.02 -3.88
CA ASP A 72 17.87 17.76 -2.58
C ASP A 72 17.13 16.63 -1.87
N ILE A 73 17.74 15.44 -1.75
CA ILE A 73 17.12 14.27 -1.12
C ILE A 73 17.81 13.99 0.21
N ARG A 74 17.04 14.07 1.30
CA ARG A 74 17.49 13.88 2.68
C ARG A 74 16.85 12.63 3.27
N CYS A 75 17.63 11.56 3.37
CA CYS A 75 17.25 10.30 4.01
C CYS A 75 17.64 10.30 5.50
N GLY A 76 16.97 9.46 6.31
CA GLY A 76 17.15 9.43 7.78
C GLY A 76 16.54 10.63 8.48
N VAL A 77 15.61 11.33 7.85
CA VAL A 77 14.94 12.52 8.38
C VAL A 77 13.45 12.25 8.55
N SER A 78 13.00 12.23 9.81
CA SER A 78 11.60 12.03 10.17
C SER A 78 10.87 13.36 10.29
N VAL A 79 9.66 13.43 9.71
CA VAL A 79 8.72 14.54 9.86
C VAL A 79 7.68 14.15 10.90
N TYR A 80 7.43 15.01 11.89
CA TYR A 80 6.48 14.73 12.97
C TYR A 80 5.35 15.77 13.10
N ASN A 81 5.45 16.92 12.42
CA ASN A 81 4.39 17.92 12.43
C ASN A 81 4.40 18.77 11.15
N LEU A 82 3.23 19.25 10.75
CA LEU A 82 2.98 20.18 9.64
C LEU A 82 2.08 21.30 10.13
N GLU A 83 2.53 22.54 9.99
CA GLU A 83 1.79 23.73 10.39
C GLU A 83 1.75 24.75 9.26
N LYS A 84 0.58 25.30 8.96
CA LYS A 84 0.43 26.41 8.02
C LYS A 84 0.74 27.73 8.78
N ASP A 85 1.70 28.49 8.27
CA ASP A 85 1.98 29.84 8.73
C ASP A 85 1.90 30.80 7.54
N LYS A 86 0.83 31.56 7.47
CA LYS A 86 0.47 32.46 6.35
C LYS A 86 0.51 31.68 5.01
N ASP A 87 1.42 32.06 4.13
CA ASP A 87 1.55 31.53 2.78
C ASP A 87 2.51 30.32 2.69
N CYS A 88 3.09 29.89 3.81
CA CYS A 88 4.07 28.83 3.87
C CYS A 88 3.67 27.71 4.84
N TRP A 89 4.26 26.55 4.64
CA TRP A 89 4.20 25.40 5.53
C TRP A 89 5.50 25.25 6.33
N ASN A 90 5.37 25.13 7.63
CA ASN A 90 6.45 24.71 8.54
C ASN A 90 6.43 23.20 8.64
N VAL A 91 7.46 22.54 8.12
CA VAL A 91 7.66 21.10 8.18
C VAL A 91 8.65 20.79 9.28
N HIS A 92 8.16 20.29 10.41
CA HIS A 92 8.98 20.00 11.61
C HIS A 92 9.60 18.62 11.50
N THR A 93 10.92 18.57 11.62
CA THR A 93 11.72 17.36 11.48
C THR A 93 12.65 17.15 12.67
N ASN A 94 13.19 15.94 12.82
CA ASN A 94 14.20 15.64 13.84
C ASN A 94 15.53 16.40 13.67
N ILE A 95 15.73 17.10 12.54
CA ILE A 95 16.92 17.93 12.27
C ILE A 95 16.63 19.42 12.19
N GLY A 96 15.41 19.86 12.54
CA GLY A 96 14.95 21.24 12.51
C GLY A 96 13.73 21.46 11.61
N THR A 97 13.29 22.70 11.49
CA THR A 97 12.12 23.08 10.69
C THR A 97 12.52 23.54 9.31
N LEU A 98 11.88 22.98 8.29
CA LEU A 98 11.97 23.42 6.89
C LEU A 98 10.71 24.21 6.53
N ILE A 99 10.85 25.20 5.64
CA ILE A 99 9.77 26.10 5.26
C ILE A 99 9.66 26.13 3.73
N ALA A 100 8.45 25.93 3.22
CA ALA A 100 8.15 26.06 1.80
C ALA A 100 6.67 26.45 1.58
N PRO A 101 6.33 27.14 0.47
CA PRO A 101 4.93 27.42 0.13
C PRO A 101 4.14 26.17 -0.25
N TYR A 102 4.81 25.12 -0.77
CA TYR A 102 4.15 23.90 -1.21
C TYR A 102 4.72 22.67 -0.52
N VAL A 103 3.82 21.76 -0.12
CA VAL A 103 4.17 20.46 0.46
C VAL A 103 3.42 19.34 -0.27
N LEU A 104 4.16 18.32 -0.70
CA LEU A 104 3.60 17.07 -1.21
C LEU A 104 3.80 15.97 -0.18
N VAL A 105 2.70 15.47 0.41
CA VAL A 105 2.74 14.33 1.32
C VAL A 105 2.57 13.04 0.52
N ALA A 106 3.63 12.22 0.48
CA ALA A 106 3.73 10.96 -0.26
C ALA A 106 4.21 9.82 0.64
N THR A 107 3.72 9.78 1.88
CA THR A 107 4.10 8.85 2.95
C THR A 107 3.73 7.40 2.69
N GLY A 108 2.86 7.15 1.70
CA GLY A 108 2.51 5.80 1.26
C GLY A 108 1.50 5.11 2.17
N ALA A 109 1.84 3.89 2.61
CA ALA A 109 0.96 3.03 3.40
C ALA A 109 1.71 2.32 4.51
N ALA A 110 1.02 1.98 5.59
CA ALA A 110 1.50 1.11 6.65
C ALA A 110 0.77 -0.25 6.62
N GLU A 111 1.32 -1.23 7.31
CA GLU A 111 0.69 -2.54 7.44
C GLU A 111 -0.28 -2.57 8.62
N SER A 112 -1.47 -3.12 8.38
CA SER A 112 -2.48 -3.30 9.42
C SER A 112 -2.01 -4.40 10.39
N PRO A 113 -1.88 -4.10 11.69
CA PRO A 113 -1.55 -5.12 12.67
C PRO A 113 -2.74 -6.06 12.90
N ILE A 114 -2.45 -7.35 13.09
CA ILE A 114 -3.41 -8.32 13.63
C ILE A 114 -2.79 -8.85 14.92
N PRO A 115 -3.25 -8.42 16.08
CA PRO A 115 -2.72 -8.86 17.35
C PRO A 115 -3.16 -10.30 17.64
N VAL A 116 -2.29 -11.26 17.32
CA VAL A 116 -2.42 -12.66 17.71
C VAL A 116 -1.64 -12.84 19.02
N PRO A 117 -2.14 -13.53 20.05
CA PRO A 117 -1.36 -13.82 21.25
C PRO A 117 0.04 -14.32 20.89
N GLY A 118 1.08 -13.78 21.52
CA GLY A 118 2.48 -14.08 21.21
C GLY A 118 3.10 -13.28 20.05
N TRP A 119 2.39 -12.33 19.44
CA TRP A 119 2.86 -11.56 18.29
C TRP A 119 4.07 -10.65 18.56
N THR A 120 4.46 -10.47 19.82
CA THR A 120 5.64 -9.69 20.22
C THR A 120 6.91 -10.52 20.38
N LEU A 121 6.82 -11.85 20.19
CA LEU A 121 8.00 -12.72 20.26
C LEU A 121 9.00 -12.40 19.14
N PRO A 122 10.31 -12.43 19.42
CA PRO A 122 11.33 -12.41 18.39
C PRO A 122 11.09 -13.48 17.33
N GLY A 123 11.20 -13.14 16.05
CA GLY A 123 10.82 -14.01 14.92
C GLY A 123 9.40 -13.77 14.41
N VAL A 124 8.58 -12.96 15.10
CA VAL A 124 7.31 -12.46 14.54
C VAL A 124 7.54 -11.12 13.88
N MET A 125 7.02 -10.96 12.67
CA MET A 125 7.10 -9.72 11.90
C MET A 125 5.91 -9.54 10.99
N SER A 126 5.69 -8.33 10.48
CA SER A 126 4.75 -8.14 9.38
C SER A 126 5.28 -8.76 8.09
N ILE A 127 4.39 -9.11 7.17
CA ILE A 127 4.79 -9.74 5.91
C ILE A 127 5.68 -8.81 5.06
N GLY A 128 5.45 -7.50 5.09
CA GLY A 128 6.31 -6.53 4.40
C GLY A 128 7.65 -6.33 5.10
N ALA A 129 7.74 -6.49 6.43
CA ALA A 129 9.03 -6.51 7.10
C ALA A 129 9.88 -7.71 6.65
N ALA A 130 9.28 -8.90 6.51
CA ALA A 130 9.97 -10.07 5.95
C ALA A 130 10.48 -9.79 4.52
N GLN A 131 9.67 -9.12 3.68
CA GLN A 131 10.08 -8.68 2.33
C GLN A 131 11.30 -7.76 2.38
N VAL A 132 11.27 -6.75 3.24
CA VAL A 132 12.37 -5.77 3.36
C VAL A 132 13.63 -6.45 3.90
N MET A 133 13.52 -7.26 4.96
CA MET A 133 14.66 -7.99 5.51
C MET A 133 15.32 -8.87 4.45
N THR A 134 14.53 -9.61 3.69
CA THR A 134 15.02 -10.53 2.65
C THR A 134 15.56 -9.79 1.43
N ASN A 135 14.76 -8.92 0.81
CA ASN A 135 15.09 -8.34 -0.50
C ASN A 135 16.00 -7.12 -0.40
N VAL A 136 15.96 -6.39 0.71
CA VAL A 136 16.72 -5.16 0.90
C VAL A 136 17.96 -5.39 1.75
N HIS A 137 17.79 -6.03 2.91
CA HIS A 137 18.88 -6.26 3.85
C HIS A 137 19.63 -7.59 3.65
N ARG A 138 19.10 -8.48 2.79
CA ARG A 138 19.70 -9.79 2.49
C ARG A 138 19.84 -10.69 3.72
N VAL A 139 18.84 -10.61 4.61
CA VAL A 139 18.76 -11.40 5.83
C VAL A 139 17.82 -12.59 5.62
N GLU A 140 18.25 -13.79 5.98
CA GLU A 140 17.40 -14.97 6.10
C GLU A 140 16.57 -14.83 7.38
N VAL A 141 15.25 -14.60 7.23
CA VAL A 141 14.34 -14.35 8.36
C VAL A 141 14.01 -15.60 9.17
N GLY A 142 14.32 -16.78 8.64
CA GLY A 142 14.12 -18.10 9.23
C GLY A 142 14.05 -19.17 8.18
N LYS A 143 13.88 -20.45 8.61
CA LYS A 143 13.86 -21.64 7.75
C LYS A 143 12.49 -22.28 7.60
N LYS A 144 11.63 -22.14 8.63
CA LYS A 144 10.27 -22.70 8.67
C LYS A 144 9.28 -21.60 9.02
N GLY A 145 8.64 -21.02 8.02
CA GLY A 145 7.71 -19.92 8.20
C GLY A 145 6.25 -20.31 8.22
N ILE A 146 5.46 -19.54 8.94
CA ILE A 146 3.99 -19.56 8.86
C ILE A 146 3.52 -18.13 8.55
N ILE A 147 2.59 -17.99 7.58
CA ILE A 147 1.92 -16.73 7.31
C ILE A 147 0.54 -16.78 7.96
N ILE A 148 0.24 -15.76 8.79
CA ILE A 148 -1.08 -15.55 9.39
C ILE A 148 -1.77 -14.40 8.64
N GLY A 149 -2.84 -14.74 7.93
CA GLY A 149 -3.56 -13.85 7.01
C GLY A 149 -3.35 -14.21 5.55
N ALA A 150 -4.39 -14.03 4.74
CA ALA A 150 -4.39 -14.42 3.33
C ALA A 150 -4.93 -13.28 2.47
N ASN A 151 -4.04 -12.59 1.77
CA ASN A 151 -4.35 -11.51 0.84
C ASN A 151 -3.34 -11.50 -0.32
N ILE A 152 -3.56 -10.64 -1.31
CA ILE A 152 -2.72 -10.56 -2.51
C ILE A 152 -1.27 -10.20 -2.17
N LEU A 153 -1.07 -9.29 -1.20
CA LEU A 153 0.28 -8.90 -0.74
C LEU A 153 1.02 -10.10 -0.15
N ALA A 154 0.34 -10.89 0.70
CA ALA A 154 0.92 -12.11 1.29
C ALA A 154 1.40 -13.09 0.22
N PHE A 155 0.63 -13.28 -0.86
CA PHE A 155 1.00 -14.20 -1.93
C PHE A 155 2.16 -13.68 -2.80
N ALA A 156 2.20 -12.37 -3.04
CA ALA A 156 3.32 -11.76 -3.75
C ALA A 156 4.62 -11.93 -2.95
N ILE A 157 4.59 -11.64 -1.66
CA ILE A 157 5.76 -11.74 -0.79
C ILE A 157 6.13 -13.21 -0.53
N LEU A 158 5.17 -14.13 -0.40
CA LEU A 158 5.45 -15.57 -0.35
C LEU A 158 6.33 -16.00 -1.53
N ASN A 159 5.98 -15.58 -2.75
CA ASN A 159 6.77 -15.90 -3.93
C ASN A 159 8.19 -15.32 -3.84
N GLU A 160 8.34 -14.11 -3.33
CA GLU A 160 9.65 -13.47 -3.15
C GLU A 160 10.51 -14.18 -2.08
N LEU A 161 9.90 -14.60 -0.96
CA LEU A 161 10.58 -15.39 0.07
C LEU A 161 11.07 -16.73 -0.51
N GLN A 162 10.24 -17.41 -1.30
CA GLN A 162 10.61 -18.66 -1.97
C GLN A 162 11.73 -18.49 -2.99
N LEU A 163 11.74 -17.37 -3.75
CA LEU A 163 12.86 -17.03 -4.64
C LEU A 163 14.17 -16.82 -3.87
N ALA A 164 14.09 -16.37 -2.62
CA ALA A 164 15.23 -16.24 -1.72
C ALA A 164 15.62 -17.55 -1.02
N GLY A 165 14.91 -18.65 -1.26
CA GLY A 165 15.17 -19.97 -0.64
C GLY A 165 14.55 -20.11 0.76
N ILE A 166 13.71 -19.19 1.20
CA ILE A 166 13.04 -19.22 2.51
C ILE A 166 11.75 -20.05 2.38
N ASN A 167 11.60 -21.06 3.23
CA ASN A 167 10.45 -21.95 3.21
C ASN A 167 9.31 -21.41 4.07
N VAL A 168 8.10 -21.37 3.49
CA VAL A 168 6.84 -21.10 4.20
C VAL A 168 5.98 -22.36 4.13
N GLU A 169 5.71 -22.97 5.27
CA GLU A 169 5.03 -24.28 5.32
C GLU A 169 3.51 -24.15 5.26
N HIS A 170 2.95 -23.09 5.84
CA HIS A 170 1.50 -22.90 5.92
C HIS A 170 1.09 -21.43 5.81
N ILE A 171 -0.08 -21.22 5.19
CA ILE A 171 -0.82 -19.95 5.28
C ILE A 171 -2.13 -20.27 5.99
N VAL A 172 -2.37 -19.62 7.14
CA VAL A 172 -3.57 -19.80 7.97
C VAL A 172 -4.25 -18.44 8.19
N LEU A 173 -5.51 -18.43 8.59
CA LEU A 173 -6.21 -17.20 8.93
C LEU A 173 -5.90 -16.80 10.39
N PRO A 174 -6.04 -15.53 10.77
CA PRO A 174 -6.13 -15.17 12.17
C PRO A 174 -7.45 -15.67 12.78
N GLU A 175 -7.51 -15.83 14.09
CA GLU A 175 -8.78 -16.05 14.79
C GLU A 175 -9.72 -14.88 14.55
N LYS A 176 -11.00 -15.20 14.33
CA LYS A 176 -12.04 -14.18 14.14
C LYS A 176 -12.24 -13.36 15.42
N SER A 177 -12.03 -12.07 15.31
CA SER A 177 -12.19 -11.10 16.40
C SER A 177 -12.57 -9.73 15.84
N PRO A 178 -13.01 -8.77 16.68
CA PRO A 178 -13.22 -7.38 16.25
C PRO A 178 -11.96 -6.74 15.63
N LEU A 179 -10.77 -7.19 16.02
CA LEU A 179 -9.48 -6.67 15.53
C LEU A 179 -9.06 -7.31 14.21
N SER A 180 -9.31 -8.60 14.01
CA SER A 180 -9.03 -9.30 12.75
C SER A 180 -10.03 -8.97 11.65
N GLN A 181 -11.22 -8.47 12.02
CA GLN A 181 -12.30 -8.12 11.09
C GLN A 181 -12.55 -9.25 10.06
N ASN A 182 -12.64 -8.88 8.79
CA ASN A 182 -12.88 -9.82 7.68
C ASN A 182 -11.72 -10.80 7.42
N ALA A 183 -10.50 -10.52 7.92
CA ALA A 183 -9.35 -11.41 7.74
C ALA A 183 -9.50 -12.75 8.47
N GLY A 184 -10.30 -12.80 9.54
CA GLY A 184 -10.66 -14.02 10.26
C GLY A 184 -11.90 -14.74 9.71
N GLU A 185 -12.54 -14.24 8.63
CA GLU A 185 -13.74 -14.81 8.03
C GLU A 185 -13.41 -15.55 6.72
N PRO A 186 -13.44 -16.90 6.69
CA PRO A 186 -13.07 -17.68 5.51
C PRO A 186 -13.82 -17.30 4.22
N GLU A 187 -15.14 -17.00 4.33
CA GLU A 187 -15.96 -16.64 3.18
C GLU A 187 -15.57 -15.28 2.57
N GLU A 188 -15.27 -14.28 3.41
CA GLU A 188 -14.84 -12.95 2.95
C GLU A 188 -13.42 -12.98 2.40
N VAL A 189 -12.51 -13.73 3.03
CA VAL A 189 -11.17 -13.96 2.50
C VAL A 189 -11.25 -14.65 1.13
N LEU A 190 -12.03 -15.72 0.99
CA LEU A 190 -12.22 -16.39 -0.28
C LEU A 190 -12.80 -15.46 -1.35
N LYS A 191 -13.79 -14.63 -1.00
CA LYS A 191 -14.37 -13.63 -1.91
C LYS A 191 -13.31 -12.63 -2.41
N SER A 192 -12.47 -12.11 -1.51
CA SER A 192 -11.38 -11.22 -1.86
C SER A 192 -10.38 -11.89 -2.81
N LEU A 193 -9.98 -13.13 -2.53
CA LEU A 193 -9.05 -13.90 -3.35
C LEU A 193 -9.63 -14.26 -4.73
N LEU A 194 -10.93 -14.57 -4.82
CA LEU A 194 -11.59 -14.87 -6.10
C LEU A 194 -11.63 -13.66 -7.02
N ASN A 195 -11.70 -12.46 -6.50
CA ASN A 195 -11.62 -11.24 -7.30
C ASN A 195 -10.23 -11.06 -7.93
N ALA A 196 -9.20 -11.59 -7.28
CA ALA A 196 -7.82 -11.61 -7.79
C ALA A 196 -7.46 -12.90 -8.57
N ALA A 197 -8.40 -13.82 -8.74
CA ALA A 197 -8.14 -15.13 -9.36
C ALA A 197 -7.74 -15.05 -10.85
N HIS A 198 -7.94 -13.91 -11.52
CA HIS A 198 -7.40 -13.66 -12.86
C HIS A 198 -5.88 -13.67 -12.91
N LEU A 199 -5.21 -13.43 -11.75
CA LEU A 199 -3.76 -13.51 -11.57
C LEU A 199 -3.26 -14.93 -11.26
N ALA A 200 -4.18 -15.88 -11.00
CA ALA A 200 -3.80 -17.25 -10.66
C ALA A 200 -3.04 -17.92 -11.82
N PRO A 201 -1.93 -18.62 -11.55
CA PRO A 201 -1.15 -19.30 -12.58
C PRO A 201 -1.93 -20.45 -13.26
N SER A 202 -2.92 -21.03 -12.55
CA SER A 202 -3.71 -22.15 -13.07
C SER A 202 -4.94 -21.69 -13.85
N PRO A 203 -5.11 -22.14 -15.12
CA PRO A 203 -6.32 -21.88 -15.92
C PRO A 203 -7.60 -22.39 -15.26
N ILE A 204 -7.51 -23.50 -14.52
CA ILE A 204 -8.64 -24.11 -13.80
C ILE A 204 -9.13 -23.21 -12.69
N LEU A 205 -8.20 -22.59 -11.92
CA LEU A 205 -8.54 -21.64 -10.87
C LEU A 205 -9.18 -20.38 -11.46
N ARG A 206 -8.66 -19.88 -12.60
CA ARG A 206 -9.23 -18.72 -13.31
C ARG A 206 -10.65 -18.99 -13.81
N PHE A 207 -10.92 -20.17 -14.36
CA PHE A 207 -12.25 -20.53 -14.85
C PHE A 207 -13.23 -20.82 -13.69
N GLY A 208 -12.80 -21.58 -12.69
CA GLY A 208 -13.60 -21.91 -11.50
C GLY A 208 -14.03 -20.68 -10.69
N SER A 209 -13.18 -19.65 -10.65
CA SER A 209 -13.47 -18.41 -9.93
C SER A 209 -14.72 -17.67 -10.43
N ARG A 210 -15.05 -17.78 -11.73
CA ARG A 210 -16.25 -17.16 -12.32
C ARG A 210 -17.55 -17.69 -11.70
N PHE A 211 -17.62 -18.99 -11.45
CA PHE A 211 -18.80 -19.61 -10.84
C PHE A 211 -18.91 -19.28 -9.33
N MET A 212 -17.78 -19.15 -8.66
CA MET A 212 -17.71 -18.85 -7.21
C MET A 212 -17.99 -17.38 -6.85
N LYS A 213 -18.20 -16.50 -7.84
CA LYS A 213 -18.70 -15.12 -7.58
C LYS A 213 -20.11 -15.13 -7.00
N ASN A 214 -20.93 -16.13 -7.28
CA ASN A 214 -22.26 -16.29 -6.69
C ASN A 214 -22.13 -16.77 -5.22
N ARG A 215 -22.86 -16.11 -4.29
CA ARG A 215 -22.81 -16.40 -2.85
C ARG A 215 -23.17 -17.86 -2.50
N GLY A 216 -24.11 -18.47 -3.24
CA GLY A 216 -24.49 -19.87 -3.02
C GLY A 216 -23.36 -20.83 -3.35
N PHE A 217 -22.70 -20.65 -4.49
CA PHE A 217 -21.55 -21.46 -4.88
C PHE A 217 -20.34 -21.24 -3.98
N ARG A 218 -20.13 -20.02 -3.44
CA ARG A 218 -19.08 -19.75 -2.45
C ARG A 218 -19.28 -20.54 -1.15
N LYS A 219 -20.49 -20.52 -0.61
CA LYS A 219 -20.83 -21.31 0.61
C LYS A 219 -20.61 -22.80 0.39
N LEU A 220 -21.00 -23.30 -0.77
CA LEU A 220 -20.79 -24.70 -1.15
C LEU A 220 -19.29 -25.00 -1.29
N GLY A 221 -18.54 -24.13 -1.95
CA GLY A 221 -17.08 -24.22 -2.08
C GLY A 221 -16.37 -24.23 -0.74
N MET A 222 -16.78 -23.39 0.20
CA MET A 222 -16.23 -23.40 1.57
C MET A 222 -16.56 -24.69 2.34
N LYS A 223 -17.75 -25.26 2.14
CA LYS A 223 -18.12 -26.54 2.76
C LYS A 223 -17.24 -27.70 2.29
N PHE A 224 -16.87 -27.69 1.02
CA PHE A 224 -16.01 -28.70 0.39
C PHE A 224 -14.53 -28.29 0.30
N TYR A 225 -14.14 -27.16 0.92
CA TYR A 225 -12.75 -26.71 0.92
C TYR A 225 -11.85 -27.78 1.57
N PRO A 226 -10.74 -28.21 0.89
CA PRO A 226 -9.90 -29.27 1.40
C PRO A 226 -9.31 -28.95 2.77
N LYS A 227 -9.36 -29.90 3.70
CA LYS A 227 -8.72 -29.74 5.03
C LYS A 227 -7.20 -29.53 4.93
N SER A 228 -6.56 -30.11 3.91
CA SER A 228 -5.14 -29.91 3.61
C SER A 228 -4.81 -28.54 3.03
N GLY A 229 -5.84 -27.75 2.66
CA GLY A 229 -5.69 -26.48 1.96
C GLY A 229 -5.51 -26.62 0.44
N VAL A 230 -5.56 -25.49 -0.25
CA VAL A 230 -5.24 -25.34 -1.67
C VAL A 230 -3.84 -24.77 -1.79
N LYS A 231 -2.98 -25.36 -2.62
CA LYS A 231 -1.60 -24.90 -2.78
C LYS A 231 -1.53 -23.57 -3.57
N VAL A 232 -0.89 -22.59 -2.95
CA VAL A 232 -0.48 -21.32 -3.59
C VAL A 232 1.04 -21.31 -3.64
N ASN A 233 1.61 -21.32 -4.82
CA ASN A 233 3.07 -21.44 -5.03
C ASN A 233 3.70 -22.60 -4.23
N GLY A 234 3.02 -23.75 -4.17
CA GLY A 234 3.47 -24.92 -3.41
C GLY A 234 3.11 -24.93 -1.93
N THR A 235 2.81 -23.79 -1.31
CA THR A 235 2.44 -23.66 0.10
C THR A 235 0.93 -23.85 0.30
N PRO A 236 0.48 -24.67 1.25
CA PRO A 236 -0.95 -24.88 1.51
C PRO A 236 -1.59 -23.64 2.16
N LEU A 237 -2.58 -23.07 1.49
CA LEU A 237 -3.50 -22.09 1.99
C LEU A 237 -4.66 -22.79 2.70
N GLN A 238 -4.76 -22.65 4.01
CA GLN A 238 -5.73 -23.35 4.84
C GLN A 238 -6.82 -22.39 5.34
N LEU A 239 -7.79 -22.05 4.47
CA LEU A 239 -8.88 -21.13 4.80
C LEU A 239 -9.80 -21.63 5.94
N ARG A 240 -9.74 -22.92 6.28
CA ARG A 240 -10.51 -23.50 7.39
C ARG A 240 -9.66 -23.77 8.62
N LYS A 241 -8.59 -22.99 8.80
CA LYS A 241 -7.70 -23.06 9.96
C LYS A 241 -7.34 -21.67 10.44
N ALA A 242 -7.46 -21.44 11.74
CA ALA A 242 -7.07 -20.19 12.37
C ALA A 242 -5.85 -20.38 13.29
N ALA A 243 -4.99 -19.37 13.31
CA ALA A 243 -3.95 -19.21 14.34
C ALA A 243 -4.60 -18.63 15.60
N LEU A 244 -4.43 -19.32 16.72
CA LEU A 244 -4.95 -18.94 18.03
C LEU A 244 -3.87 -18.24 18.86
N GLU A 245 -2.63 -18.75 18.79
CA GLU A 245 -1.50 -18.25 19.57
C GLU A 245 -0.19 -18.56 18.86
N ILE A 246 0.77 -17.65 18.94
CA ILE A 246 2.16 -17.85 18.53
C ILE A 246 2.93 -18.27 19.77
N LEU A 247 3.55 -19.44 19.72
CA LEU A 247 4.20 -20.10 20.84
C LEU A 247 5.70 -19.86 20.82
N GLY A 248 6.28 -19.73 22.00
CA GLY A 248 7.72 -19.65 22.23
C GLY A 248 8.04 -19.02 23.57
N LYS A 249 9.26 -19.19 24.03
CA LYS A 249 9.74 -18.59 25.27
C LYS A 249 10.57 -17.35 24.99
N ASP A 250 11.68 -17.50 24.30
CA ASP A 250 12.61 -16.43 23.96
C ASP A 250 12.48 -15.97 22.51
N GLN A 251 11.94 -16.83 21.66
CA GLN A 251 11.64 -16.59 20.23
C GLN A 251 10.51 -17.51 19.78
N VAL A 252 10.06 -17.35 18.55
CA VAL A 252 9.04 -18.22 17.94
C VAL A 252 9.53 -19.67 17.90
N GLU A 253 8.68 -20.59 18.37
CA GLU A 253 8.88 -22.05 18.31
C GLU A 253 7.75 -22.73 17.51
N GLY A 254 6.60 -22.06 17.36
CA GLY A 254 5.47 -22.58 16.61
C GLY A 254 4.22 -21.73 16.70
N VAL A 255 3.14 -22.24 16.10
CA VAL A 255 1.82 -21.60 16.11
C VAL A 255 0.77 -22.62 16.52
N LEU A 256 0.01 -22.34 17.56
CA LEU A 256 -1.19 -23.08 17.93
C LEU A 256 -2.31 -22.70 16.95
N THR A 257 -2.84 -23.69 16.28
CA THR A 257 -3.93 -23.51 15.30
C THR A 257 -5.11 -24.39 15.65
N ALA A 258 -6.31 -24.03 15.18
CA ALA A 258 -7.47 -24.90 15.24
C ALA A 258 -8.26 -24.88 13.92
N GLU A 259 -9.05 -25.92 13.66
CA GLU A 259 -10.03 -25.89 12.56
C GLU A 259 -11.12 -24.83 12.88
N ILE A 260 -11.60 -24.16 11.84
CA ILE A 260 -12.70 -23.22 11.91
C ILE A 260 -13.83 -23.63 10.96
N ASP A 261 -15.06 -23.27 11.33
CA ASP A 261 -16.22 -23.45 10.45
C ASP A 261 -16.23 -22.40 9.30
N ALA A 262 -17.24 -22.43 8.43
CA ALA A 262 -17.38 -21.50 7.33
C ALA A 262 -17.59 -20.03 7.79
N ASN A 263 -18.00 -19.81 9.03
CA ASN A 263 -18.21 -18.49 9.62
C ASN A 263 -17.01 -17.99 10.43
N GLY A 264 -15.91 -18.78 10.48
CA GLY A 264 -14.70 -18.46 11.21
C GLY A 264 -14.72 -18.85 12.71
N ASN A 265 -15.73 -19.59 13.17
CA ASN A 265 -15.79 -20.01 14.56
C ASN A 265 -14.86 -21.21 14.80
N VAL A 266 -14.09 -21.16 15.87
CA VAL A 266 -13.15 -22.23 16.26
C VAL A 266 -13.92 -23.52 16.64
N ILE A 267 -13.45 -24.64 16.11
CA ILE A 267 -13.93 -25.99 16.42
C ILE A 267 -13.06 -26.57 17.52
N LYS A 268 -13.57 -26.61 18.75
CA LYS A 268 -12.86 -27.13 19.93
C LYS A 268 -12.43 -28.60 19.75
N GLY A 269 -11.25 -28.94 20.27
CA GLY A 269 -10.72 -30.30 20.18
C GLY A 269 -10.00 -30.60 18.84
N THR A 270 -9.77 -29.56 18.01
CA THR A 270 -9.05 -29.68 16.75
C THR A 270 -7.71 -28.95 16.78
N GLU A 271 -7.29 -28.53 17.97
CA GLU A 271 -6.07 -27.77 18.19
C GLU A 271 -4.84 -28.57 17.73
N LYS A 272 -3.96 -27.88 17.02
CA LYS A 272 -2.71 -28.45 16.52
C LYS A 272 -1.60 -27.41 16.52
N ILE A 273 -0.43 -27.80 17.00
CA ILE A 273 0.77 -26.98 16.91
C ILE A 273 1.49 -27.27 15.60
N TYR A 274 1.84 -26.21 14.87
CA TYR A 274 2.79 -26.23 13.76
C TYR A 274 4.09 -25.60 14.23
N GLU A 275 5.19 -26.33 14.09
CA GLU A 275 6.53 -25.79 14.36
C GLU A 275 6.86 -24.67 13.38
N ALA A 276 7.46 -23.59 13.88
CA ALA A 276 7.94 -22.48 13.07
C ALA A 276 9.07 -21.76 13.80
N ASP A 277 10.03 -21.23 13.08
CA ASP A 277 11.09 -20.37 13.60
C ASP A 277 10.89 -18.88 13.21
N PHE A 278 9.93 -18.60 12.33
CA PHE A 278 9.42 -17.26 12.09
C PHE A 278 7.93 -17.26 11.72
N VAL A 279 7.26 -16.15 11.99
CA VAL A 279 5.86 -15.92 11.66
C VAL A 279 5.70 -14.56 10.99
N CYS A 280 5.02 -14.55 9.83
CA CYS A 280 4.64 -13.34 9.14
C CYS A 280 3.16 -13.03 9.34
N ILE A 281 2.83 -11.84 9.84
CA ILE A 281 1.45 -11.36 9.96
C ILE A 281 1.10 -10.54 8.73
N ALA A 282 0.03 -10.92 8.03
CA ALA A 282 -0.43 -10.31 6.78
C ALA A 282 -1.82 -9.69 6.95
N GLY A 283 -1.90 -8.57 7.68
CA GLY A 283 -3.14 -7.84 7.97
C GLY A 283 -3.67 -6.96 6.85
N GLY A 284 -2.90 -6.79 5.77
CA GLY A 284 -3.19 -5.84 4.70
C GLY A 284 -2.48 -4.50 4.89
N LEU A 285 -2.90 -3.50 4.11
CA LEU A 285 -2.32 -2.17 4.13
C LEU A 285 -3.41 -1.12 4.40
N TYR A 286 -3.02 -0.03 5.05
CA TYR A 286 -3.85 1.17 5.17
C TYR A 286 -3.05 2.43 4.78
N PRO A 287 -3.71 3.51 4.32
CA PRO A 287 -3.06 4.77 3.97
C PRO A 287 -2.37 5.40 5.18
N LEU A 288 -1.08 5.74 5.06
CA LEU A 288 -0.29 6.40 6.12
C LEU A 288 -0.52 7.92 6.03
N ALA A 289 -1.63 8.38 6.59
CA ALA A 289 -2.15 9.73 6.36
C ALA A 289 -2.10 10.65 7.59
N GLU A 290 -1.46 10.21 8.68
CA GLU A 290 -1.44 10.89 9.98
C GLU A 290 -0.86 12.32 9.89
N LEU A 291 0.15 12.56 9.07
CA LEU A 291 0.71 13.90 8.90
C LEU A 291 -0.29 14.89 8.30
N THR A 292 -1.16 14.43 7.38
CA THR A 292 -2.21 15.30 6.84
C THR A 292 -3.33 15.55 7.86
N ALA A 293 -3.57 14.59 8.78
CA ALA A 293 -4.48 14.79 9.90
C ALA A 293 -3.95 15.84 10.89
N VAL A 294 -2.67 15.76 11.23
CA VAL A 294 -1.99 16.75 12.08
C VAL A 294 -2.06 18.16 11.45
N ALA A 295 -1.93 18.25 10.12
CA ALA A 295 -2.09 19.52 9.39
C ALA A 295 -3.53 20.05 9.37
N GLY A 296 -4.52 19.31 9.90
CA GLY A 296 -5.92 19.71 9.90
C GLY A 296 -6.68 19.38 8.60
N CYS A 297 -6.14 18.53 7.73
CA CYS A 297 -6.82 18.11 6.52
C CYS A 297 -8.05 17.26 6.86
N PRO A 298 -9.24 17.51 6.27
CA PRO A 298 -10.41 16.66 6.41
C PRO A 298 -10.17 15.24 5.87
N PHE A 299 -10.86 14.26 6.46
CA PHE A 299 -10.73 12.83 6.14
C PHE A 299 -12.06 12.18 5.86
N GLN A 300 -12.03 11.19 4.96
CA GLN A 300 -13.14 10.27 4.71
C GLN A 300 -12.68 8.82 4.95
N TYR A 301 -13.52 8.04 5.64
CA TYR A 301 -13.32 6.59 5.72
C TYR A 301 -13.88 5.93 4.46
N VAL A 302 -13.01 5.34 3.66
CA VAL A 302 -13.35 4.65 2.40
C VAL A 302 -12.69 3.26 2.42
N PRO A 303 -13.43 2.22 2.84
CA PRO A 303 -12.89 0.86 2.95
C PRO A 303 -12.27 0.35 1.64
N GLU A 304 -12.83 0.75 0.50
CA GLU A 304 -12.35 0.38 -0.82
C GLU A 304 -10.98 0.95 -1.14
N LEU A 305 -10.57 2.04 -0.46
CA LEU A 305 -9.25 2.67 -0.57
C LEU A 305 -8.26 2.18 0.50
N GLY A 306 -8.72 1.32 1.40
CA GLY A 306 -7.91 0.75 2.48
C GLY A 306 -8.11 1.42 3.84
N GLY A 307 -9.01 2.41 3.98
CA GLY A 307 -9.29 3.06 5.26
C GLY A 307 -9.54 4.56 5.17
N HIS A 308 -8.97 5.29 6.12
CA HIS A 308 -9.07 6.76 6.14
C HIS A 308 -8.13 7.38 5.11
N VAL A 309 -8.68 8.21 4.23
CA VAL A 309 -7.93 8.98 3.24
C VAL A 309 -8.20 10.48 3.40
N PRO A 310 -7.21 11.36 3.19
CA PRO A 310 -7.45 12.79 3.18
C PRO A 310 -8.36 13.16 2.02
N HIS A 311 -9.21 14.20 2.18
CA HIS A 311 -9.94 14.78 1.07
C HIS A 311 -8.97 15.29 0.01
N HIS A 312 -9.16 14.85 -1.23
CA HIS A 312 -8.30 15.26 -2.34
C HIS A 312 -9.02 15.21 -3.69
N SER A 313 -8.61 16.10 -4.58
CA SER A 313 -9.07 16.11 -5.97
C SER A 313 -8.37 15.05 -6.83
N GLU A 314 -8.85 14.83 -8.05
CA GLU A 314 -8.11 14.05 -9.05
C GLU A 314 -6.74 14.64 -9.40
N LYS A 315 -6.59 15.98 -9.21
CA LYS A 315 -5.35 16.72 -9.41
C LYS A 315 -4.38 16.63 -8.23
N MET A 316 -4.71 15.78 -7.22
CA MET A 316 -3.90 15.55 -6.00
C MET A 316 -3.84 16.75 -5.04
N GLU A 317 -4.72 17.73 -5.20
CA GLU A 317 -4.88 18.88 -4.31
C GLU A 317 -5.67 18.48 -3.06
N THR A 318 -5.33 19.04 -1.90
CA THR A 318 -6.17 18.96 -0.69
C THR A 318 -6.94 20.26 -0.50
N PRO A 319 -7.94 20.31 0.41
CA PRO A 319 -8.62 21.57 0.73
C PRO A 319 -7.71 22.59 1.40
N LEU A 320 -6.54 22.19 1.87
CA LEU A 320 -5.57 23.09 2.48
C LEU A 320 -4.62 23.63 1.41
N GLU A 321 -4.68 24.92 1.19
CA GLU A 321 -3.87 25.61 0.19
C GLU A 321 -2.38 25.31 0.32
N GLY A 322 -1.73 24.92 -0.78
CA GLY A 322 -0.31 24.55 -0.82
C GLY A 322 0.01 23.15 -0.30
N LEU A 323 -0.99 22.37 0.16
CA LEU A 323 -0.81 20.96 0.58
C LEU A 323 -1.38 20.02 -0.47
N PHE A 324 -0.54 19.08 -0.92
CA PHE A 324 -0.85 18.06 -1.92
C PHE A 324 -0.58 16.66 -1.38
N VAL A 325 -1.25 15.66 -1.96
CA VAL A 325 -1.07 14.26 -1.58
C VAL A 325 -0.91 13.39 -2.82
N ALA A 326 -0.08 12.32 -2.77
CA ALA A 326 0.02 11.36 -3.87
C ALA A 326 0.48 9.98 -3.40
N GLY A 327 0.12 8.96 -4.15
CA GLY A 327 0.46 7.56 -3.85
C GLY A 327 -0.49 6.93 -2.86
N ASN A 328 -0.01 5.93 -2.11
CA ASN A 328 -0.87 5.09 -1.28
C ASN A 328 -1.51 5.79 -0.07
N ILE A 329 -1.08 6.99 0.27
CA ILE A 329 -1.80 7.87 1.21
C ILE A 329 -3.23 8.18 0.73
N THR A 330 -3.46 8.17 -0.59
CA THR A 330 -4.79 8.41 -1.21
C THR A 330 -5.60 7.14 -1.42
N GLY A 331 -5.03 5.97 -1.14
CA GLY A 331 -5.62 4.64 -1.33
C GLY A 331 -4.62 3.64 -1.90
N ILE A 332 -4.77 2.38 -1.52
CA ILE A 332 -3.77 1.32 -1.75
C ILE A 332 -3.79 0.85 -3.20
N GLU A 333 -2.78 1.26 -3.97
CA GLU A 333 -2.59 0.91 -5.39
C GLU A 333 -1.12 0.53 -5.69
N SER A 334 -0.81 0.20 -6.94
CA SER A 334 0.55 -0.21 -7.34
C SER A 334 1.54 0.96 -7.38
N GLY A 335 2.84 0.64 -7.35
CA GLY A 335 3.91 1.64 -7.49
C GLY A 335 3.84 2.43 -8.81
N LYS A 336 3.38 1.80 -9.89
CA LYS A 336 3.19 2.47 -11.20
C LYS A 336 2.10 3.55 -11.13
N ILE A 337 1.00 3.26 -10.43
CA ILE A 337 -0.09 4.24 -10.21
C ILE A 337 0.42 5.36 -9.28
N ALA A 338 1.17 5.01 -8.24
CA ALA A 338 1.76 5.99 -7.33
C ALA A 338 2.68 6.97 -8.06
N MET A 339 3.52 6.49 -9.00
CA MET A 339 4.35 7.37 -9.86
C MET A 339 3.50 8.30 -10.72
N ALA A 340 2.45 7.78 -11.37
CA ALA A 340 1.57 8.60 -12.20
C ALA A 340 0.85 9.68 -11.38
N GLN A 341 0.41 9.36 -10.16
CA GLN A 341 -0.16 10.34 -9.22
C GLN A 341 0.88 11.38 -8.77
N GLY A 342 2.12 10.96 -8.50
CA GLY A 342 3.21 11.87 -8.17
C GLY A 342 3.46 12.89 -9.29
N THR A 343 3.52 12.41 -10.55
CA THR A 343 3.64 13.28 -11.73
C THR A 343 2.46 14.27 -11.82
N THR A 344 1.24 13.80 -11.59
CA THR A 344 0.05 14.67 -11.57
C THR A 344 0.15 15.73 -10.48
N ALA A 345 0.54 15.36 -9.25
CA ALA A 345 0.76 16.29 -8.16
C ALA A 345 1.84 17.34 -8.49
N GLY A 346 2.97 16.90 -9.09
CA GLY A 346 4.04 17.80 -9.50
C GLY A 346 3.60 18.84 -10.52
N ILE A 347 2.79 18.45 -11.53
CA ILE A 347 2.21 19.41 -12.50
C ILE A 347 1.22 20.36 -11.82
N SER A 348 0.38 19.84 -10.90
CA SER A 348 -0.56 20.69 -10.14
C SER A 348 0.19 21.71 -9.29
N ILE A 349 1.24 21.33 -8.58
CA ILE A 349 2.10 22.24 -7.81
C ILE A 349 2.74 23.28 -8.72
N ALA A 350 3.30 22.88 -9.86
CA ALA A 350 3.92 23.80 -10.81
C ALA A 350 2.91 24.85 -11.34
N LYS A 351 1.67 24.41 -11.59
CA LYS A 351 0.57 25.31 -11.98
C LYS A 351 0.26 26.32 -10.89
N HIS A 352 0.10 25.90 -9.64
CA HIS A 352 -0.15 26.77 -8.48
C HIS A 352 1.02 27.74 -8.23
N ALA A 353 2.25 27.29 -8.48
CA ALA A 353 3.44 28.13 -8.37
C ALA A 353 3.64 29.12 -9.54
N GLY A 354 2.72 29.17 -10.51
CA GLY A 354 2.84 30.02 -11.70
C GLY A 354 4.03 29.67 -12.61
N LYS A 355 4.57 28.45 -12.52
CA LYS A 355 5.74 27.97 -13.29
C LYS A 355 5.38 27.26 -14.59
N GLY A 356 4.10 27.17 -14.91
CA GLY A 356 3.65 26.48 -16.11
C GLY A 356 3.76 27.32 -17.38
N SER A 357 4.07 26.67 -18.51
CA SER A 357 3.87 27.23 -19.84
C SER A 357 2.37 27.28 -20.19
N THR A 358 2.00 27.95 -21.30
CA THR A 358 0.63 28.02 -21.79
C THR A 358 -0.07 26.67 -22.00
N ASP A 359 0.68 25.58 -22.04
CA ASP A 359 0.22 24.21 -22.23
C ASP A 359 0.06 23.40 -20.92
N ILE A 360 0.30 24.00 -19.72
CA ILE A 360 0.28 23.26 -18.44
C ILE A 360 -1.07 22.58 -18.18
N ASN A 361 -2.20 23.21 -18.56
CA ASN A 361 -3.51 22.60 -18.43
C ASN A 361 -3.64 21.33 -19.30
N LYS A 362 -3.13 21.35 -20.52
CA LYS A 362 -3.10 20.19 -21.41
C LYS A 362 -2.22 19.07 -20.85
N LYS A 363 -1.07 19.43 -20.27
CA LYS A 363 -0.18 18.44 -19.61
C LYS A 363 -0.84 17.82 -18.38
N LEU A 364 -1.57 18.61 -17.59
CA LEU A 364 -2.32 18.10 -16.45
C LEU A 364 -3.43 17.13 -16.90
N GLU A 365 -4.19 17.46 -17.94
CA GLU A 365 -5.17 16.55 -18.51
C GLU A 365 -4.56 15.25 -19.03
N GLN A 366 -3.38 15.31 -19.64
CA GLN A 366 -2.65 14.13 -20.09
C GLN A 366 -2.18 13.26 -18.90
N ALA A 367 -1.72 13.91 -17.82
CA ALA A 367 -1.32 13.20 -16.59
C ALA A 367 -2.51 12.50 -15.93
N LEU A 368 -3.66 13.15 -15.83
CA LEU A 368 -4.91 12.55 -15.36
C LEU A 368 -5.32 11.34 -16.21
N LYS A 369 -5.31 11.48 -17.54
CA LYS A 369 -5.57 10.35 -18.46
C LYS A 369 -4.56 9.21 -18.27
N ASN A 370 -3.29 9.54 -18.02
CA ASN A 370 -2.26 8.54 -17.74
C ASN A 370 -2.56 7.78 -16.44
N VAL A 371 -2.95 8.46 -15.35
CA VAL A 371 -3.37 7.79 -14.11
C VAL A 371 -4.49 6.79 -14.37
N HIS A 372 -5.53 7.19 -15.12
CA HIS A 372 -6.62 6.30 -15.49
C HIS A 372 -6.14 5.10 -16.32
N THR A 373 -5.29 5.33 -17.32
CA THR A 373 -4.75 4.27 -18.19
C THR A 373 -3.91 3.28 -17.41
N VAL A 374 -2.99 3.76 -16.55
CA VAL A 374 -2.16 2.88 -15.71
C VAL A 374 -3.04 2.08 -14.74
N ARG A 375 -4.10 2.68 -14.20
CA ARG A 375 -5.06 2.03 -13.30
C ARG A 375 -5.85 0.93 -14.00
N GLN A 376 -6.34 1.18 -15.22
CA GLN A 376 -7.05 0.18 -16.04
C GLN A 376 -6.17 -1.00 -16.44
N ASN A 377 -4.89 -0.76 -16.69
CA ASN A 377 -3.90 -1.76 -17.09
C ASN A 377 -3.15 -2.38 -15.89
N ALA A 378 -3.52 -2.05 -14.66
CA ALA A 378 -2.85 -2.58 -13.48
C ALA A 378 -3.04 -4.10 -13.39
N ALA A 379 -1.93 -4.85 -13.42
CA ALA A 379 -1.94 -6.30 -13.29
C ALA A 379 -2.48 -6.75 -11.92
N ILE A 380 -2.20 -5.97 -10.87
CA ILE A 380 -2.62 -6.25 -9.49
C ILE A 380 -3.53 -5.13 -9.01
N GLN A 381 -4.73 -5.49 -8.55
CA GLN A 381 -5.63 -4.62 -7.81
C GLN A 381 -5.73 -5.15 -6.38
N PHE A 382 -5.21 -4.38 -5.40
CA PHE A 382 -5.23 -4.78 -3.99
C PHE A 382 -6.64 -4.82 -3.42
N ASN A 383 -7.53 -3.95 -3.89
CA ASN A 383 -8.96 -4.01 -3.62
C ASN A 383 -9.74 -4.00 -4.95
N PRO A 384 -10.59 -5.01 -5.21
CA PRO A 384 -11.36 -5.09 -6.45
C PRO A 384 -12.38 -3.94 -6.61
N GLU A 385 -12.80 -3.32 -5.50
CA GLU A 385 -13.74 -2.20 -5.47
C GLU A 385 -13.03 -0.82 -5.46
N ILE A 386 -11.72 -0.78 -5.70
CA ILE A 386 -10.90 0.45 -5.65
C ILE A 386 -11.47 1.58 -6.53
N ALA A 387 -12.01 1.24 -7.71
CA ALA A 387 -12.63 2.21 -8.60
C ALA A 387 -13.87 2.89 -7.99
N ASN A 388 -14.68 2.14 -7.23
CA ASN A 388 -15.82 2.69 -6.49
C ASN A 388 -15.35 3.62 -5.37
N GLY A 389 -14.30 3.25 -4.65
CA GLY A 389 -13.69 4.10 -3.61
C GLY A 389 -13.17 5.41 -4.19
N ARG A 390 -12.48 5.35 -5.35
CA ARG A 390 -12.01 6.55 -6.04
C ARG A 390 -13.15 7.47 -6.47
N ARG A 391 -14.21 6.92 -7.04
CA ARG A 391 -15.38 7.71 -7.40
C ARG A 391 -15.98 8.41 -6.19
N LYS A 392 -16.16 7.72 -5.06
CA LYS A 392 -16.70 8.31 -3.83
C LYS A 392 -15.90 9.52 -3.33
N ILE A 393 -14.58 9.44 -3.33
CA ILE A 393 -13.75 10.54 -2.83
C ILE A 393 -13.74 11.73 -3.77
N TYR A 394 -13.81 11.51 -5.10
CA TYR A 394 -13.85 12.57 -6.08
C TYR A 394 -15.23 13.25 -6.16
N GLU A 395 -16.32 12.47 -6.10
CA GLU A 395 -17.69 13.02 -5.96
C GLU A 395 -17.80 13.87 -4.69
N LEU A 396 -17.26 13.38 -3.56
CA LEU A 396 -17.21 14.16 -2.31
C LEU A 396 -16.41 15.47 -2.47
N TRP A 397 -15.29 15.42 -3.19
CA TRP A 397 -14.50 16.61 -3.48
C TRP A 397 -15.32 17.65 -4.28
N ASP A 398 -15.95 17.22 -5.36
CA ASP A 398 -16.74 18.08 -6.24
C ASP A 398 -17.94 18.70 -5.50
N ASP A 399 -18.59 17.92 -4.64
CA ASP A 399 -19.73 18.38 -3.83
C ASP A 399 -19.32 19.44 -2.79
N LEU A 400 -18.15 19.30 -2.16
CA LEU A 400 -17.71 20.17 -1.06
C LEU A 400 -16.89 21.39 -1.55
N TYR A 401 -16.05 21.19 -2.57
CA TYR A 401 -15.02 22.19 -2.97
C TYR A 401 -15.11 22.60 -4.44
N GLY A 402 -15.86 21.88 -5.30
CA GLY A 402 -15.96 22.17 -6.73
C GLY A 402 -16.59 23.52 -7.04
N LYS A 403 -17.59 23.93 -6.27
CA LYS A 403 -18.32 25.19 -6.48
C LYS A 403 -17.52 26.45 -6.14
N GLU A 404 -16.54 26.37 -5.26
CA GLU A 404 -15.66 27.49 -4.92
C GLU A 404 -14.64 27.79 -6.04
N GLN A 405 -14.22 26.76 -6.78
CA GLN A 405 -13.26 26.94 -7.88
C GLN A 405 -13.89 27.58 -9.13
N ASP A 406 -15.16 27.30 -9.41
CA ASP A 406 -15.86 27.93 -10.55
C ASP A 406 -16.13 29.42 -10.30
N SER A 407 -16.45 29.83 -9.07
CA SER A 407 -16.69 31.23 -8.71
C SER A 407 -15.42 32.10 -8.76
N LEU A 408 -14.24 31.55 -8.57
CA LEU A 408 -12.96 32.28 -8.68
C LEU A 408 -12.47 32.39 -10.13
N GLN A 409 -12.93 31.53 -11.05
CA GLN A 409 -12.63 31.64 -12.50
C GLN A 409 -13.51 32.61 -13.24
N GLU A 410 -14.69 32.95 -12.70
CA GLU A 410 -15.59 34.00 -13.30
C GLU A 410 -15.22 35.42 -12.91
N ILE A 411 -14.30 35.63 -11.95
CA ILE A 411 -13.90 36.97 -11.45
C ILE A 411 -12.51 37.39 -11.98
N GLY A 412 -11.79 36.56 -12.69
CA GLY A 412 -10.46 36.80 -13.29
C GLY A 412 -10.54 36.88 -14.81
#